data_7fff23b82f8ca446ca5e0b853fc0ac8d
#
_entry.id   7fff23b82f8ca446ca5e0b853fc0ac8d
#
_cell.length_a   1.000
_cell.length_b   1.000
_cell.length_c   1.000
_cell.angle_alpha   90.00
_cell.angle_beta   90.00
_cell.angle_gamma   90.00
#
_symmetry.space_group_name_H-M   'P 1'
#
loop_
_entity.id
_entity.type
_entity.pdbx_description
1 polymer ?
#
loop_
_entity_poly.entity_id
_entity_poly.type
_entity_poly.pdbx_seq_one_letter_code
_entity_poly.pdbx_strand_id
1 'polypeptide(L)'
;MDVDTHSPNGRDMRRRAWRWHFLAALLVIPFVLWQSATGTLYLWSEAWVDQRHPDLRFVEPAPQQVSLDMQVRAARDFQPGAKVANVLLPADPARSTQVTFAAANGLPPAVFVDPHRGVVLGSLEGAAWPVGWTRSLHGGWPLGDAGSWLLELGACWTIVMVLSGLYLWWPRDGRGWRALLPRLRSGGWIFWRDLHACVAVWFSLLIVLFLFTALPWTSFWGNKVLVPLQQVLGQQGPRAAGFAPVFAGGAATEAGSLQRMLDQARSRGMAGDLMFYMLDGPPGSAVSLRSVAAKVSDERFLLLDRADAKVIDDAGWSSFPLMAKTVATGVKLHEADYFGRSGRWVNTAFALALAWLCVTGTMAWWRRKPARSIGVPPPGQRPWPWWLRVLALAGFLLLPLLALSAALLWLAETAWARLASARRSPA
;
A
#
# COMPACT_ATOMS: atom_id res chain seq x y z
N MET A 1 28.55 -6.94 20.47
CA MET A 1 27.92 -6.80 21.79
C MET A 1 27.27 -8.15 22.11
N ASP A 2 28.05 -9.01 22.80
CA ASP A 2 27.58 -10.34 23.18
C ASP A 2 26.50 -10.21 24.27
N VAL A 3 25.26 -10.36 23.86
CA VAL A 3 24.16 -10.51 24.84
C VAL A 3 24.19 -11.95 25.34
N ASP A 4 24.88 -12.18 26.42
CA ASP A 4 24.86 -13.47 27.10
C ASP A 4 23.42 -13.84 27.49
N THR A 5 22.83 -14.74 26.72
CA THR A 5 21.43 -15.18 26.90
C THR A 5 21.23 -16.12 28.08
N HIS A 6 22.31 -16.61 28.67
CA HIS A 6 22.26 -17.38 29.90
C HIS A 6 22.24 -16.47 31.14
N SER A 7 22.59 -15.19 30.95
CA SER A 7 22.43 -14.19 31.99
C SER A 7 20.94 -13.94 32.32
N PRO A 8 20.62 -13.53 33.55
CA PRO A 8 19.27 -13.16 33.93
C PRO A 8 18.65 -12.08 33.03
N ASN A 9 19.47 -11.13 32.52
CA ASN A 9 19.03 -10.08 31.61
C ASN A 9 18.68 -10.63 30.20
N GLY A 10 19.49 -11.55 29.68
CA GLY A 10 19.24 -12.16 28.37
C GLY A 10 17.96 -13.00 28.35
N ARG A 11 17.67 -13.74 29.43
CA ARG A 11 16.43 -14.51 29.56
C ARG A 11 15.20 -13.61 29.63
N ASP A 12 15.26 -12.50 30.36
CA ASP A 12 14.16 -11.55 30.45
C ASP A 12 13.89 -10.86 29.09
N MET A 13 14.94 -10.45 28.38
CA MET A 13 14.82 -9.89 27.03
C MET A 13 14.18 -10.87 26.05
N ARG A 14 14.58 -12.15 26.06
CA ARG A 14 13.96 -13.17 25.20
C ARG A 14 12.48 -13.39 25.53
N ARG A 15 12.09 -13.37 26.81
CA ARG A 15 10.71 -13.44 27.26
C ARG A 15 9.89 -12.25 26.73
N ARG A 16 10.43 -11.04 26.78
CA ARG A 16 9.81 -9.83 26.23
C ARG A 16 9.63 -9.92 24.72
N ALA A 17 10.72 -10.23 23.99
CA ALA A 17 10.65 -10.38 22.54
C ALA A 17 9.61 -11.43 22.13
N TRP A 18 9.54 -12.56 22.85
CA TRP A 18 8.52 -13.58 22.62
C TRP A 18 7.11 -13.07 22.90
N ARG A 19 6.91 -12.32 23.98
CA ARG A 19 5.61 -11.72 24.30
C ARG A 19 5.17 -10.72 23.23
N TRP A 20 6.05 -9.79 22.82
CA TRP A 20 5.72 -8.81 21.79
C TRP A 20 5.47 -9.47 20.44
N HIS A 21 6.28 -10.45 20.05
CA HIS A 21 6.07 -11.23 18.84
C HIS A 21 4.71 -11.94 18.84
N PHE A 22 4.34 -12.55 19.95
CA PHE A 22 3.07 -13.24 20.11
C PHE A 22 1.88 -12.26 20.07
N LEU A 23 1.94 -11.17 20.82
CA LEU A 23 0.86 -10.18 20.84
C LEU A 23 0.69 -9.48 19.49
N ALA A 24 1.80 -9.12 18.84
CA ALA A 24 1.78 -8.58 17.50
C ALA A 24 1.11 -9.55 16.51
N ALA A 25 1.38 -10.85 16.61
CA ALA A 25 0.82 -11.86 15.70
C ALA A 25 -0.72 -11.90 15.72
N LEU A 26 -1.37 -11.56 16.85
CA LEU A 26 -2.83 -11.54 16.95
C LEU A 26 -3.46 -10.48 16.01
N LEU A 27 -2.79 -9.34 15.81
CA LEU A 27 -3.19 -8.29 14.87
C LEU A 27 -2.63 -8.54 13.48
N VAL A 28 -1.36 -8.93 13.40
CA VAL A 28 -0.60 -9.02 12.15
C VAL A 28 -1.08 -10.17 11.26
N ILE A 29 -1.44 -11.34 11.83
CA ILE A 29 -1.88 -12.47 11.02
C ILE A 29 -3.14 -12.14 10.18
N PRO A 30 -4.26 -11.67 10.76
CA PRO A 30 -5.43 -11.30 9.95
C PRO A 30 -5.13 -10.15 8.99
N PHE A 31 -4.34 -9.16 9.42
CA PHE A 31 -3.91 -8.06 8.57
C PHE A 31 -3.12 -8.54 7.35
N VAL A 32 -2.07 -9.34 7.55
CA VAL A 32 -1.19 -9.82 6.47
C VAL A 32 -1.97 -10.72 5.50
N LEU A 33 -2.83 -11.60 6.01
CA LEU A 33 -3.66 -12.45 5.14
C LEU A 33 -4.62 -11.62 4.29
N TRP A 34 -5.25 -10.60 4.89
CA TRP A 34 -6.12 -9.68 4.17
C TRP A 34 -5.37 -8.90 3.08
N GLN A 35 -4.24 -8.28 3.45
CA GLN A 35 -3.44 -7.49 2.50
C GLN A 35 -2.81 -8.35 1.41
N SER A 36 -2.34 -9.55 1.73
CA SER A 36 -1.83 -10.49 0.73
C SER A 36 -2.91 -10.93 -0.26
N ALA A 37 -4.11 -11.23 0.23
CA ALA A 37 -5.23 -11.65 -0.61
C ALA A 37 -5.72 -10.50 -1.51
N THR A 38 -6.05 -9.35 -0.93
CA THR A 38 -6.58 -8.19 -1.68
C THR A 38 -5.55 -7.60 -2.64
N GLY A 39 -4.27 -7.53 -2.23
CA GLY A 39 -3.18 -7.07 -3.09
C GLY A 39 -2.94 -8.01 -4.26
N THR A 40 -2.92 -9.34 -4.05
CA THR A 40 -2.79 -10.30 -5.14
C THR A 40 -3.97 -10.23 -6.11
N LEU A 41 -5.20 -10.13 -5.61
CA LEU A 41 -6.38 -9.95 -6.45
C LEU A 41 -6.28 -8.66 -7.28
N TYR A 42 -5.80 -7.56 -6.69
CA TYR A 42 -5.60 -6.30 -7.40
C TYR A 42 -4.56 -6.44 -8.51
N LEU A 43 -3.41 -7.07 -8.25
CA LEU A 43 -2.35 -7.25 -9.26
C LEU A 43 -2.81 -7.96 -10.53
N TRP A 44 -3.79 -8.84 -10.41
CA TRP A 44 -4.30 -9.64 -11.54
C TRP A 44 -5.65 -9.17 -12.07
N SER A 45 -6.27 -8.17 -11.44
CA SER A 45 -7.62 -7.71 -11.75
C SER A 45 -7.76 -7.19 -13.18
N GLU A 46 -6.79 -6.42 -13.68
CA GLU A 46 -6.79 -5.93 -15.07
C GLU A 46 -6.74 -7.07 -16.08
N ALA A 47 -5.84 -8.05 -15.87
CA ALA A 47 -5.74 -9.21 -16.75
C ALA A 47 -7.02 -10.06 -16.72
N TRP A 48 -7.68 -10.13 -15.58
CA TRP A 48 -8.95 -10.83 -15.44
C TRP A 48 -10.08 -10.09 -16.19
N VAL A 49 -10.12 -8.76 -16.12
CA VAL A 49 -11.09 -7.95 -16.89
C VAL A 49 -10.85 -8.12 -18.40
N ASP A 50 -9.61 -8.07 -18.85
CA ASP A 50 -9.25 -8.26 -20.26
C ASP A 50 -9.74 -9.63 -20.80
N GLN A 51 -9.69 -10.67 -19.96
CA GLN A 51 -10.15 -12.01 -20.34
C GLN A 51 -11.69 -12.16 -20.28
N ARG A 52 -12.34 -11.54 -19.30
CA ARG A 52 -13.75 -11.72 -19.02
C ARG A 52 -14.64 -10.79 -19.85
N HIS A 53 -14.14 -9.61 -20.17
CA HIS A 53 -14.85 -8.55 -20.88
C HIS A 53 -14.03 -8.01 -22.06
N PRO A 54 -13.58 -8.87 -22.99
CA PRO A 54 -12.78 -8.42 -24.14
C PRO A 54 -13.54 -7.44 -25.02
N ASP A 55 -14.85 -7.57 -25.09
CA ASP A 55 -15.81 -6.70 -25.80
C ASP A 55 -15.83 -5.26 -25.28
N LEU A 56 -15.50 -5.04 -24.01
CA LEU A 56 -15.39 -3.71 -23.43
C LEU A 56 -13.96 -3.15 -23.52
N ARG A 57 -12.96 -4.01 -23.54
CA ARG A 57 -11.55 -3.65 -23.42
C ARG A 57 -10.85 -3.49 -24.77
N PHE A 58 -11.30 -4.21 -25.79
CA PHE A 58 -10.66 -4.21 -27.10
C PHE A 58 -11.63 -3.74 -28.17
N VAL A 59 -11.09 -2.99 -29.12
CA VAL A 59 -11.82 -2.42 -30.26
C VAL A 59 -11.07 -2.71 -31.55
N GLU A 60 -11.79 -2.60 -32.67
CA GLU A 60 -11.20 -2.69 -33.99
C GLU A 60 -10.51 -1.36 -34.34
N PRO A 61 -9.17 -1.32 -34.52
CA PRO A 61 -8.48 -0.08 -34.83
C PRO A 61 -8.95 0.53 -36.14
N ALA A 62 -9.15 1.86 -36.16
CA ALA A 62 -9.41 2.63 -37.36
C ALA A 62 -8.37 3.75 -37.51
N PRO A 63 -8.18 4.29 -38.73
CA PRO A 63 -7.13 5.30 -39.01
C PRO A 63 -7.29 6.60 -38.21
N GLN A 64 -8.50 6.91 -37.79
CA GLN A 64 -8.82 8.14 -37.06
C GLN A 64 -9.51 7.79 -35.72
N GLN A 65 -9.21 8.61 -34.73
CA GLN A 65 -9.94 8.61 -33.46
C GLN A 65 -10.80 9.87 -33.39
N VAL A 66 -11.97 9.76 -32.74
CA VAL A 66 -12.78 10.92 -32.41
C VAL A 66 -12.10 11.71 -31.30
N SER A 67 -12.39 13.02 -31.19
CA SER A 67 -11.78 13.86 -30.17
C SER A 67 -12.02 13.29 -28.75
N LEU A 68 -11.05 13.51 -27.86
CA LEU A 68 -11.18 13.08 -26.45
C LEU A 68 -12.39 13.74 -25.78
N ASP A 69 -12.76 14.95 -26.18
CA ASP A 69 -13.97 15.62 -25.71
C ASP A 69 -15.25 14.84 -26.04
N MET A 70 -15.34 14.27 -27.25
CA MET A 70 -16.48 13.43 -27.64
C MET A 70 -16.52 12.12 -26.84
N GLN A 71 -15.37 11.49 -26.66
CA GLN A 71 -15.29 10.24 -25.90
C GLN A 71 -15.74 10.44 -24.45
N VAL A 72 -15.24 11.47 -23.78
CA VAL A 72 -15.59 11.78 -22.39
C VAL A 72 -17.05 12.24 -22.27
N ARG A 73 -17.55 12.97 -23.28
CA ARG A 73 -18.98 13.35 -23.33
C ARG A 73 -19.88 12.13 -23.42
N ALA A 74 -19.59 11.19 -24.31
CA ALA A 74 -20.34 9.94 -24.41
C ALA A 74 -20.39 9.16 -23.08
N ALA A 75 -19.26 9.12 -22.34
CA ALA A 75 -19.23 8.49 -21.03
C ALA A 75 -20.08 9.26 -19.99
N ARG A 76 -20.05 10.61 -20.01
CA ARG A 76 -20.89 11.45 -19.12
C ARG A 76 -22.37 11.32 -19.42
N ASP A 77 -22.75 11.24 -20.69
CA ASP A 77 -24.14 11.04 -21.10
C ASP A 77 -24.66 9.65 -20.65
N PHE A 78 -23.76 8.66 -20.58
CA PHE A 78 -24.06 7.33 -20.05
C PHE A 78 -24.18 7.29 -18.52
N GLN A 79 -23.45 8.14 -17.79
CA GLN A 79 -23.47 8.26 -16.32
C GLN A 79 -23.82 9.71 -15.88
N PRO A 80 -25.07 10.14 -16.08
CA PRO A 80 -25.47 11.52 -15.84
C PRO A 80 -25.35 11.89 -14.36
N GLY A 81 -24.77 13.06 -14.11
CA GLY A 81 -24.55 13.61 -12.75
C GLY A 81 -23.36 13.04 -11.98
N ALA A 82 -22.71 11.99 -12.48
CA ALA A 82 -21.51 11.46 -11.86
C ALA A 82 -20.26 12.27 -12.22
N LYS A 83 -19.37 12.50 -11.25
CA LYS A 83 -18.11 13.22 -11.48
C LYS A 83 -17.05 12.28 -12.04
N VAL A 84 -16.35 12.71 -13.08
CA VAL A 84 -15.20 11.99 -13.64
C VAL A 84 -14.01 12.07 -12.67
N ALA A 85 -13.57 10.92 -12.20
CA ALA A 85 -12.38 10.83 -11.33
C ALA A 85 -11.09 10.83 -12.15
N ASN A 86 -11.04 10.02 -13.22
CA ASN A 86 -9.92 9.98 -14.15
C ASN A 86 -10.33 9.45 -15.52
N VAL A 87 -9.51 9.74 -16.53
CA VAL A 87 -9.64 9.18 -17.89
C VAL A 87 -8.29 8.56 -18.25
N LEU A 88 -8.30 7.26 -18.54
CA LEU A 88 -7.14 6.55 -19.11
C LEU A 88 -7.32 6.45 -20.61
N LEU A 89 -6.39 7.05 -21.33
CA LEU A 89 -6.26 6.98 -22.79
C LEU A 89 -5.12 6.02 -23.12
N PRO A 90 -5.38 4.79 -23.58
CA PRO A 90 -4.35 3.85 -23.97
C PRO A 90 -3.57 4.32 -25.21
N ALA A 91 -2.27 3.96 -25.27
CA ALA A 91 -1.46 4.15 -26.46
C ALA A 91 -1.78 3.13 -27.56
N ASP A 92 -2.21 1.94 -27.14
CA ASP A 92 -2.62 0.87 -28.05
C ASP A 92 -3.96 1.23 -28.71
N PRO A 93 -4.01 1.45 -30.04
CA PRO A 93 -5.23 1.81 -30.75
C PRO A 93 -6.31 0.71 -30.71
N ALA A 94 -5.95 -0.50 -30.39
CA ALA A 94 -6.90 -1.61 -30.22
C ALA A 94 -7.56 -1.64 -28.83
N ARG A 95 -7.32 -0.65 -27.97
CA ARG A 95 -7.91 -0.57 -26.63
C ARG A 95 -8.91 0.56 -26.52
N SER A 96 -9.97 0.32 -25.76
CA SER A 96 -10.97 1.31 -25.41
C SER A 96 -10.45 2.36 -24.42
N THR A 97 -10.90 3.59 -24.54
CA THR A 97 -10.69 4.64 -23.54
C THR A 97 -11.52 4.30 -22.29
N GLN A 98 -10.91 4.38 -21.11
CA GLN A 98 -11.57 4.11 -19.84
C GLN A 98 -11.84 5.42 -19.10
N VAL A 99 -13.10 5.67 -18.79
CA VAL A 99 -13.54 6.81 -17.96
C VAL A 99 -14.01 6.27 -16.61
N THR A 100 -13.30 6.61 -15.55
CA THR A 100 -13.64 6.19 -14.17
C THR A 100 -14.38 7.33 -13.48
N PHE A 101 -15.50 7.03 -12.88
CA PHE A 101 -16.31 8.01 -12.14
C PHE A 101 -16.10 7.88 -10.63
N ALA A 102 -16.24 9.00 -9.92
CA ALA A 102 -16.25 8.99 -8.47
C ALA A 102 -17.54 8.32 -7.95
N ALA A 103 -17.41 7.53 -6.91
CA ALA A 103 -18.54 6.89 -6.25
C ALA A 103 -18.62 7.26 -4.77
N ALA A 104 -19.80 7.61 -4.31
CA ALA A 104 -20.05 7.97 -2.92
C ALA A 104 -19.82 6.78 -1.96
N ASN A 105 -19.99 5.55 -2.44
CA ASN A 105 -19.78 4.32 -1.68
C ASN A 105 -18.30 3.84 -1.72
N GLY A 106 -17.39 4.60 -2.38
CA GLY A 106 -15.97 4.23 -2.51
C GLY A 106 -15.69 3.10 -3.51
N LEU A 107 -16.68 2.68 -4.30
CA LEU A 107 -16.51 1.67 -5.36
C LEU A 107 -16.74 2.33 -6.74
N PRO A 108 -15.69 2.92 -7.33
CA PRO A 108 -15.80 3.71 -8.55
C PRO A 108 -16.20 2.84 -9.75
N PRO A 109 -17.25 3.22 -10.53
CA PRO A 109 -17.55 2.57 -11.79
C PRO A 109 -16.61 3.02 -12.90
N ALA A 110 -16.40 2.15 -13.90
CA ALA A 110 -15.64 2.46 -15.10
C ALA A 110 -16.52 2.28 -16.34
N VAL A 111 -16.50 3.27 -17.22
CA VAL A 111 -17.18 3.27 -18.52
C VAL A 111 -16.12 3.14 -19.62
N PHE A 112 -16.37 2.28 -20.59
CA PHE A 112 -15.46 2.00 -21.71
C PHE A 112 -16.03 2.60 -22.99
N VAL A 113 -15.21 3.36 -23.70
CA VAL A 113 -15.59 4.10 -24.91
C VAL A 113 -14.70 3.68 -26.08
N ASP A 114 -15.30 3.37 -27.21
CA ASP A 114 -14.57 3.13 -28.46
C ASP A 114 -13.94 4.46 -28.93
N PRO A 115 -12.59 4.58 -28.97
CA PRO A 115 -11.94 5.83 -29.35
C PRO A 115 -12.11 6.18 -30.82
N HIS A 116 -12.49 5.24 -31.69
CA HIS A 116 -12.65 5.45 -33.12
C HIS A 116 -14.06 5.88 -33.50
N ARG A 117 -15.07 5.36 -32.77
CA ARG A 117 -16.49 5.63 -33.05
C ARG A 117 -17.12 6.61 -32.07
N GLY A 118 -16.51 6.83 -30.90
CA GLY A 118 -17.04 7.69 -29.84
C GLY A 118 -18.28 7.12 -29.15
N VAL A 119 -18.51 5.82 -29.26
CA VAL A 119 -19.66 5.14 -28.66
C VAL A 119 -19.27 4.41 -27.36
N VAL A 120 -20.17 4.39 -26.39
CA VAL A 120 -19.97 3.64 -25.16
C VAL A 120 -20.15 2.15 -25.44
N LEU A 121 -19.14 1.35 -25.12
CA LEU A 121 -19.18 -0.11 -25.22
C LEU A 121 -19.92 -0.75 -24.05
N GLY A 122 -19.87 -0.11 -22.88
CA GLY A 122 -20.52 -0.54 -21.66
C GLY A 122 -19.81 -0.02 -20.43
N SER A 123 -20.27 -0.49 -19.26
CA SER A 123 -19.67 -0.14 -17.97
C SER A 123 -19.47 -1.34 -17.08
N LEU A 124 -18.51 -1.24 -16.16
CA LEU A 124 -18.29 -2.20 -15.08
C LEU A 124 -18.37 -1.47 -13.75
N GLU A 125 -19.15 -2.02 -12.82
CA GLU A 125 -19.32 -1.45 -11.48
C GLU A 125 -19.48 -2.54 -10.42
N GLY A 126 -19.28 -2.18 -9.17
CA GLY A 126 -19.43 -3.09 -8.03
C GLY A 126 -18.61 -4.36 -8.20
N ALA A 127 -19.25 -5.53 -8.06
CA ALA A 127 -18.60 -6.84 -8.16
C ALA A 127 -18.07 -7.15 -9.57
N ALA A 128 -18.65 -6.57 -10.61
CA ALA A 128 -18.21 -6.74 -12.00
C ALA A 128 -16.93 -5.95 -12.32
N TRP A 129 -16.52 -4.98 -11.47
CA TRP A 129 -15.31 -4.19 -11.61
C TRP A 129 -14.25 -4.55 -10.57
N PRO A 130 -13.50 -5.66 -10.76
CA PRO A 130 -12.53 -6.14 -9.76
C PRO A 130 -11.41 -5.15 -9.48
N VAL A 131 -10.98 -4.36 -10.45
CA VAL A 131 -9.96 -3.31 -10.25
C VAL A 131 -10.43 -2.30 -9.20
N GLY A 132 -11.68 -1.86 -9.26
CA GLY A 132 -12.24 -0.91 -8.32
C GLY A 132 -12.34 -1.46 -6.90
N TRP A 133 -13.03 -2.59 -6.71
CA TRP A 133 -13.28 -3.09 -5.37
C TRP A 133 -12.03 -3.71 -4.71
N THR A 134 -11.14 -4.39 -5.46
CA THR A 134 -9.91 -4.94 -4.87
C THR A 134 -8.98 -3.84 -4.38
N ARG A 135 -8.84 -2.75 -5.16
CA ARG A 135 -8.08 -1.56 -4.76
C ARG A 135 -8.70 -0.92 -3.51
N SER A 136 -10.01 -0.74 -3.49
CA SER A 136 -10.72 -0.14 -2.36
C SER A 136 -10.56 -0.98 -1.09
N LEU A 137 -10.73 -2.31 -1.16
CA LEU A 137 -10.51 -3.22 -0.03
C LEU A 137 -9.07 -3.19 0.48
N HIS A 138 -8.09 -3.16 -0.43
CA HIS A 138 -6.68 -3.06 -0.08
C HIS A 138 -6.36 -1.71 0.58
N GLY A 139 -7.07 -0.64 0.22
CA GLY A 139 -6.93 0.70 0.77
C GLY A 139 -7.72 1.01 2.05
N GLY A 140 -8.50 0.04 2.59
CA GLY A 140 -9.21 0.20 3.86
C GLY A 140 -10.73 0.39 3.77
N TRP A 141 -11.33 0.29 2.55
CA TRP A 141 -12.79 0.27 2.40
C TRP A 141 -13.42 -0.93 3.16
N PRO A 142 -14.61 -0.81 3.77
CA PRO A 142 -15.52 0.35 3.74
C PRO A 142 -15.28 1.39 4.86
N LEU A 143 -14.23 1.27 5.64
CA LEU A 143 -14.00 2.09 6.84
C LEU A 143 -13.33 3.45 6.57
N GLY A 144 -13.02 3.78 5.31
CA GLY A 144 -12.38 5.06 4.94
C GLY A 144 -11.07 5.31 5.68
N ASP A 145 -10.91 6.49 6.30
CA ASP A 145 -9.70 6.83 7.05
C ASP A 145 -9.43 5.90 8.22
N ALA A 146 -10.48 5.45 8.93
CA ALA A 146 -10.30 4.48 10.02
C ALA A 146 -9.75 3.14 9.51
N GLY A 147 -10.19 2.69 8.33
CA GLY A 147 -9.64 1.53 7.64
C GLY A 147 -8.17 1.73 7.29
N SER A 148 -7.82 2.87 6.70
CA SER A 148 -6.43 3.22 6.38
C SER A 148 -5.55 3.27 7.63
N TRP A 149 -6.04 3.80 8.76
CA TRP A 149 -5.29 3.79 10.03
C TRP A 149 -5.11 2.38 10.59
N LEU A 150 -6.12 1.52 10.44
CA LEU A 150 -6.00 0.12 10.84
C LEU A 150 -4.95 -0.64 10.00
N LEU A 151 -4.89 -0.36 8.70
CA LEU A 151 -3.86 -0.92 7.80
C LEU A 151 -2.46 -0.43 8.19
N GLU A 152 -2.31 0.86 8.46
CA GLU A 152 -1.05 1.43 8.95
C GLU A 152 -0.63 0.81 10.28
N LEU A 153 -1.56 0.65 11.21
CA LEU A 153 -1.31 0.00 12.48
C LEU A 153 -0.81 -1.44 12.29
N GLY A 154 -1.46 -2.21 11.39
CA GLY A 154 -1.03 -3.55 11.02
C GLY A 154 0.39 -3.57 10.44
N ALA A 155 0.73 -2.62 9.56
CA ALA A 155 2.07 -2.47 9.00
C ALA A 155 3.11 -2.15 10.10
N CYS A 156 2.82 -1.22 11.01
CA CYS A 156 3.69 -0.87 12.14
C CYS A 156 3.95 -2.07 13.05
N TRP A 157 2.92 -2.82 13.43
CA TRP A 157 3.08 -4.01 14.25
C TRP A 157 3.78 -5.15 13.52
N THR A 158 3.68 -5.22 12.19
CA THR A 158 4.46 -6.17 11.40
C THR A 158 5.96 -5.87 11.48
N ILE A 159 6.37 -4.59 11.49
CA ILE A 159 7.77 -4.20 11.73
C ILE A 159 8.24 -4.68 13.10
N VAL A 160 7.44 -4.45 14.16
CA VAL A 160 7.75 -4.95 15.51
C VAL A 160 7.88 -6.47 15.53
N MET A 161 6.99 -7.17 14.83
CA MET A 161 7.00 -8.63 14.72
C MET A 161 8.26 -9.13 14.00
N VAL A 162 8.69 -8.48 12.91
CA VAL A 162 9.93 -8.84 12.19
C VAL A 162 11.14 -8.63 13.10
N LEU A 163 11.27 -7.47 13.73
CA LEU A 163 12.40 -7.15 14.60
C LEU A 163 12.49 -8.10 15.80
N SER A 164 11.36 -8.36 16.47
CA SER A 164 11.31 -9.31 17.58
C SER A 164 11.57 -10.76 17.13
N GLY A 165 11.08 -11.13 15.94
CA GLY A 165 11.33 -12.43 15.31
C GLY A 165 12.79 -12.67 15.00
N LEU A 166 13.49 -11.70 14.40
CA LEU A 166 14.92 -11.74 14.13
C LEU A 166 15.73 -11.91 15.42
N TYR A 167 15.35 -11.16 16.47
CA TYR A 167 15.98 -11.30 17.80
C TYR A 167 15.77 -12.70 18.37
N LEU A 168 14.59 -13.29 18.25
CA LEU A 168 14.27 -14.65 18.71
C LEU A 168 14.99 -15.74 17.91
N TRP A 169 15.12 -15.54 16.60
CA TRP A 169 15.80 -16.45 15.70
C TRP A 169 17.31 -16.44 15.89
N TRP A 170 17.92 -15.31 16.23
CA TRP A 170 19.39 -15.16 16.27
C TRP A 170 20.08 -16.37 16.86
N PRO A 171 20.98 -17.04 16.11
CA PRO A 171 21.61 -18.27 16.55
C PRO A 171 22.57 -18.04 17.71
N ARG A 172 22.35 -18.73 18.83
CA ARG A 172 23.17 -18.68 20.04
C ARG A 172 23.70 -20.06 20.44
N ASP A 173 23.40 -21.06 19.64
CA ASP A 173 23.69 -22.48 19.88
C ASP A 173 24.88 -22.98 19.04
N GLY A 174 25.70 -22.09 18.53
CA GLY A 174 26.86 -22.43 17.68
C GLY A 174 26.51 -22.90 16.26
N ARG A 175 25.24 -22.89 15.88
CA ARG A 175 24.82 -23.38 14.55
C ARG A 175 25.28 -22.50 13.38
N GLY A 176 25.66 -21.22 13.64
CA GLY A 176 26.14 -20.31 12.60
C GLY A 176 25.17 -20.24 11.41
N TRP A 177 25.72 -20.31 10.18
CA TRP A 177 24.93 -20.28 8.93
C TRP A 177 23.87 -21.39 8.81
N ARG A 178 24.07 -22.55 9.49
CA ARG A 178 23.08 -23.65 9.49
C ARG A 178 21.75 -23.25 10.13
N ALA A 179 21.71 -22.17 10.88
CA ALA A 179 20.45 -21.61 11.40
C ALA A 179 19.55 -21.04 10.30
N LEU A 180 20.07 -20.77 9.11
CA LEU A 180 19.32 -20.34 7.93
C LEU A 180 18.59 -21.50 7.24
N LEU A 181 18.86 -22.75 7.61
CA LEU A 181 18.26 -23.93 7.02
C LEU A 181 17.33 -24.64 8.01
N PRO A 182 16.12 -25.04 7.59
CA PRO A 182 15.19 -25.73 8.46
C PRO A 182 15.60 -27.18 8.72
N ARG A 183 15.39 -27.66 9.93
CA ARG A 183 15.59 -29.08 10.30
C ARG A 183 14.38 -29.91 9.92
N LEU A 184 14.28 -30.30 8.66
CA LEU A 184 13.10 -30.99 8.11
C LEU A 184 12.81 -32.34 8.78
N ARG A 185 13.82 -32.99 9.36
CA ARG A 185 13.68 -34.32 10.02
C ARG A 185 13.28 -34.23 11.50
N SER A 186 13.20 -33.04 12.08
CA SER A 186 12.97 -32.90 13.54
C SER A 186 11.53 -33.18 13.99
N GLY A 187 10.56 -33.16 13.09
CA GLY A 187 9.15 -33.38 13.43
C GLY A 187 8.54 -32.37 14.41
N GLY A 188 7.27 -32.53 14.73
CA GLY A 188 6.56 -31.78 15.75
C GLY A 188 6.63 -30.23 15.60
N TRP A 189 6.72 -29.52 16.74
CA TRP A 189 6.76 -28.06 16.74
C TRP A 189 8.09 -27.49 16.20
N ILE A 190 9.20 -28.22 16.30
CA ILE A 190 10.51 -27.80 15.83
C ILE A 190 10.51 -27.65 14.29
N PHE A 191 9.89 -28.59 13.60
CA PHE A 191 9.70 -28.51 12.15
C PHE A 191 8.99 -27.22 11.72
N TRP A 192 7.83 -26.94 12.29
CA TRP A 192 7.04 -25.75 11.96
C TRP A 192 7.74 -24.45 12.36
N ARG A 193 8.41 -24.44 13.53
CA ARG A 193 9.19 -23.30 13.97
C ARG A 193 10.35 -23.00 12.98
N ASP A 194 11.06 -24.02 12.56
CA ASP A 194 12.23 -23.83 11.68
C ASP A 194 11.77 -23.40 10.28
N LEU A 195 10.69 -23.94 9.74
CA LEU A 195 10.10 -23.47 8.49
C LEU A 195 9.69 -21.99 8.59
N HIS A 196 9.00 -21.61 9.68
CA HIS A 196 8.63 -20.23 9.91
C HIS A 196 9.87 -19.32 10.02
N ALA A 197 10.80 -19.66 10.89
CA ALA A 197 11.95 -18.82 11.21
C ALA A 197 12.90 -18.66 10.02
N CYS A 198 13.20 -19.71 9.27
CA CYS A 198 14.09 -19.64 8.11
C CYS A 198 13.49 -18.77 7.01
N VAL A 199 12.23 -19.00 6.62
CA VAL A 199 11.55 -18.18 5.60
C VAL A 199 11.42 -16.74 6.08
N ALA A 200 11.07 -16.50 7.37
CA ALA A 200 10.97 -15.15 7.93
C ALA A 200 12.30 -14.39 7.84
N VAL A 201 13.41 -15.03 8.13
CA VAL A 201 14.75 -14.40 8.05
C VAL A 201 15.12 -14.07 6.61
N TRP A 202 14.90 -15.00 5.68
CA TRP A 202 15.20 -14.76 4.26
C TRP A 202 14.40 -13.58 3.68
N PHE A 203 13.15 -13.41 4.12
CA PHE A 203 12.28 -12.36 3.64
C PHE A 203 12.25 -11.11 4.53
N SER A 204 12.91 -11.10 5.71
CA SER A 204 12.77 -10.02 6.69
C SER A 204 13.09 -8.63 6.14
N LEU A 205 14.20 -8.49 5.40
CA LEU A 205 14.57 -7.22 4.79
C LEU A 205 13.53 -6.79 3.75
N LEU A 206 13.10 -7.72 2.90
CA LEU A 206 12.10 -7.46 1.86
C LEU A 206 10.76 -7.07 2.48
N ILE A 207 10.33 -7.74 3.56
CA ILE A 207 9.11 -7.38 4.30
C ILE A 207 9.18 -5.94 4.81
N VAL A 208 10.28 -5.58 5.48
CA VAL A 208 10.46 -4.23 6.03
C VAL A 208 10.46 -3.18 4.91
N LEU A 209 11.23 -3.42 3.84
CA LEU A 209 11.25 -2.52 2.69
C LEU A 209 9.87 -2.36 2.05
N PHE A 210 9.14 -3.47 1.87
CA PHE A 210 7.80 -3.45 1.29
C PHE A 210 6.80 -2.68 2.17
N LEU A 211 6.88 -2.80 3.49
CA LEU A 211 6.05 -2.02 4.42
C LEU A 211 6.36 -0.52 4.35
N PHE A 212 7.65 -0.15 4.24
CA PHE A 212 8.01 1.25 4.04
C PHE A 212 7.50 1.83 2.72
N THR A 213 7.37 1.01 1.66
CA THR A 213 6.77 1.47 0.39
C THR A 213 5.24 1.62 0.48
N ALA A 214 4.58 1.00 1.46
CA ALA A 214 3.15 1.12 1.70
C ALA A 214 2.77 2.35 2.54
N LEU A 215 3.62 2.77 3.48
CA LEU A 215 3.34 3.87 4.41
C LEU A 215 2.95 5.20 3.73
N PRO A 216 3.56 5.64 2.61
CA PRO A 216 3.16 6.86 1.91
C PRO A 216 1.70 6.90 1.47
N TRP A 217 1.07 5.74 1.31
CA TRP A 217 -0.34 5.62 0.90
C TRP A 217 -1.33 5.73 2.04
N THR A 218 -0.87 5.61 3.29
CA THR A 218 -1.76 5.64 4.44
C THR A 218 -2.22 7.06 4.74
N SER A 219 -3.47 7.20 5.19
CA SER A 219 -4.05 8.52 5.42
C SER A 219 -3.45 9.24 6.64
N PHE A 220 -2.88 8.50 7.62
CA PHE A 220 -2.23 9.14 8.76
C PHE A 220 -0.74 9.42 8.48
N TRP A 221 0.09 8.41 8.30
CA TRP A 221 1.54 8.61 8.13
C TRP A 221 1.86 9.41 6.86
N GLY A 222 1.22 9.06 5.74
CA GLY A 222 1.39 9.78 4.47
C GLY A 222 1.07 11.27 4.60
N ASN A 223 -0.12 11.60 5.12
CA ASN A 223 -0.58 12.99 5.15
C ASN A 223 -0.11 13.77 6.38
N LYS A 224 0.10 13.12 7.54
CA LYS A 224 0.41 13.82 8.80
C LYS A 224 1.89 13.76 9.19
N VAL A 225 2.66 12.85 8.60
CA VAL A 225 4.11 12.71 8.87
C VAL A 225 4.93 13.01 7.62
N LEU A 226 4.72 12.25 6.53
CA LEU A 226 5.54 12.35 5.33
C LEU A 226 5.38 13.72 4.63
N VAL A 227 4.15 14.14 4.34
CA VAL A 227 3.90 15.40 3.62
C VAL A 227 4.47 16.61 4.37
N PRO A 228 4.21 16.82 5.68
CA PRO A 228 4.83 17.91 6.43
C PRO A 228 6.35 17.82 6.47
N LEU A 229 6.91 16.61 6.61
CA LEU A 229 8.36 16.43 6.60
C LEU A 229 8.98 16.82 5.25
N GLN A 230 8.36 16.43 4.14
CA GLN A 230 8.78 16.85 2.80
C GLN A 230 8.69 18.37 2.63
N GLN A 231 7.68 19.02 3.19
CA GLN A 231 7.52 20.47 3.15
C GLN A 231 8.66 21.18 3.88
N VAL A 232 8.91 20.80 5.13
CA VAL A 232 9.97 21.41 5.95
C VAL A 232 11.35 21.22 5.34
N LEU A 233 11.61 20.08 4.71
CA LEU A 233 12.89 19.74 4.10
C LEU A 233 13.02 20.23 2.64
N GLY A 234 11.99 20.82 2.04
CA GLY A 234 11.98 21.19 0.61
C GLY A 234 12.10 19.97 -0.32
N GLN A 235 11.61 18.80 0.12
CA GLN A 235 11.72 17.52 -0.59
C GLN A 235 10.40 17.04 -1.19
N GLN A 236 9.47 17.96 -1.44
CA GLN A 236 8.19 17.66 -2.09
C GLN A 236 8.39 17.33 -3.58
N GLY A 237 7.55 16.44 -4.09
CA GLY A 237 7.45 16.22 -5.54
C GLY A 237 6.94 17.46 -6.28
N PRO A 238 7.15 17.53 -7.62
CA PRO A 238 6.61 18.62 -8.44
C PRO A 238 5.10 18.73 -8.29
N ARG A 239 4.57 19.95 -8.43
CA ARG A 239 3.12 20.22 -8.32
C ARG A 239 2.32 19.40 -9.33
N ALA A 240 2.82 19.25 -10.54
CA ALA A 240 2.18 18.47 -11.60
C ALA A 240 2.06 16.96 -11.27
N ALA A 241 2.92 16.42 -10.40
CA ALA A 241 2.90 15.02 -9.98
C ALA A 241 2.00 14.78 -8.75
N GLY A 242 1.46 15.85 -8.14
CA GLY A 242 0.58 15.76 -6.97
C GLY A 242 -0.87 15.44 -7.34
N PHE A 243 -1.60 14.88 -6.38
CA PHE A 243 -3.04 14.64 -6.50
C PHE A 243 -3.90 15.71 -5.81
N ALA A 244 -3.28 16.69 -5.14
CA ALA A 244 -4.00 17.80 -4.54
C ALA A 244 -4.43 18.80 -5.62
N PRO A 245 -5.65 19.42 -5.50
CA PRO A 245 -6.05 20.47 -6.41
C PRO A 245 -5.05 21.63 -6.43
N VAL A 246 -4.59 22.00 -7.62
CA VAL A 246 -3.75 23.19 -7.82
C VAL A 246 -4.62 24.26 -8.46
N PHE A 247 -4.74 25.42 -7.83
CA PHE A 247 -5.52 26.52 -8.36
C PHE A 247 -4.67 27.35 -9.35
N ALA A 248 -5.21 27.50 -10.54
CA ALA A 248 -4.54 28.23 -11.64
C ALA A 248 -5.01 29.68 -11.78
N GLY A 249 -6.07 30.06 -11.03
CA GLY A 249 -6.59 31.43 -10.98
C GLY A 249 -7.75 31.69 -11.93
N GLY A 250 -8.43 30.86 -12.50
CA GLY A 250 -9.66 31.09 -13.29
C GLY A 250 -10.94 30.69 -12.52
N ALA A 251 -12.10 31.14 -13.01
CA ALA A 251 -13.41 30.75 -12.48
C ALA A 251 -14.06 29.57 -13.23
N ALA A 252 -13.33 28.95 -14.19
CA ALA A 252 -13.87 27.88 -14.98
C ALA A 252 -14.25 26.68 -14.12
N THR A 253 -15.50 26.24 -14.21
CA THR A 253 -16.06 25.07 -13.50
C THR A 253 -15.85 23.79 -14.27
N GLU A 254 -15.84 23.85 -15.60
CA GLU A 254 -15.63 22.70 -16.48
C GLU A 254 -14.28 22.79 -17.18
N ALA A 255 -13.71 21.65 -17.52
CA ALA A 255 -12.54 21.60 -18.33
C ALA A 255 -12.87 22.09 -19.75
N GLY A 256 -12.01 22.95 -20.30
CA GLY A 256 -12.04 23.29 -21.73
C GLY A 256 -11.79 22.07 -22.59
N SER A 257 -11.32 22.27 -23.83
CA SER A 257 -11.09 21.14 -24.73
C SER A 257 -10.02 20.19 -24.23
N LEU A 258 -10.42 18.97 -23.89
CA LEU A 258 -9.53 17.87 -23.51
C LEU A 258 -8.63 17.45 -24.68
N GLN A 259 -9.14 17.56 -25.91
CA GLN A 259 -8.35 17.32 -27.10
C GLN A 259 -7.16 18.31 -27.19
N ARG A 260 -7.40 19.59 -26.91
CA ARG A 260 -6.32 20.60 -26.89
C ARG A 260 -5.28 20.29 -25.80
N MET A 261 -5.72 19.81 -24.63
CA MET A 261 -4.81 19.35 -23.55
C MET A 261 -3.98 18.15 -23.99
N LEU A 262 -4.59 17.19 -24.68
CA LEU A 262 -3.92 16.04 -25.26
C LEU A 262 -2.88 16.47 -26.31
N ASP A 263 -3.26 17.40 -27.21
CA ASP A 263 -2.36 17.92 -28.26
C ASP A 263 -1.15 18.63 -27.62
N GLN A 264 -1.35 19.39 -26.56
CA GLN A 264 -0.27 19.99 -25.76
C GLN A 264 0.67 18.95 -25.15
N ALA A 265 0.13 17.85 -24.66
CA ALA A 265 0.94 16.77 -24.13
C ALA A 265 1.77 16.07 -25.23
N ARG A 266 1.13 15.73 -26.33
CA ARG A 266 1.78 15.09 -27.49
C ARG A 266 2.86 15.98 -28.11
N SER A 267 2.62 17.29 -28.26
CA SER A 267 3.62 18.26 -28.78
C SER A 267 4.86 18.36 -27.88
N ARG A 268 4.75 18.01 -26.59
CA ARG A 268 5.87 17.93 -25.63
C ARG A 268 6.51 16.57 -25.55
N GLY A 269 6.15 15.64 -26.43
CA GLY A 269 6.73 14.30 -26.51
C GLY A 269 6.21 13.32 -25.46
N MET A 270 5.06 13.59 -24.81
CA MET A 270 4.42 12.59 -23.96
C MET A 270 3.88 11.45 -24.82
N ALA A 271 4.40 10.26 -24.58
CA ALA A 271 4.05 9.04 -25.30
C ALA A 271 3.49 7.99 -24.32
N GLY A 272 3.02 6.86 -24.85
CA GLY A 272 2.44 5.79 -24.05
C GLY A 272 1.00 6.09 -23.62
N ASP A 273 0.53 5.34 -22.62
CA ASP A 273 -0.76 5.56 -22.01
C ASP A 273 -0.76 6.89 -21.26
N LEU A 274 -1.85 7.64 -21.38
CA LEU A 274 -2.02 8.94 -20.73
C LEU A 274 -3.19 8.89 -19.77
N MET A 275 -3.04 9.50 -18.61
CA MET A 275 -4.09 9.55 -17.60
C MET A 275 -4.36 10.99 -17.16
N PHE A 276 -5.61 11.40 -17.31
CA PHE A 276 -6.13 12.69 -16.89
C PHE A 276 -6.80 12.59 -15.52
N TYR A 277 -6.55 13.57 -14.67
CA TYR A 277 -7.15 13.72 -13.35
C TYR A 277 -7.73 15.13 -13.16
N MET A 278 -8.60 15.29 -12.17
CA MET A 278 -9.20 16.57 -11.80
C MET A 278 -10.07 17.23 -12.89
N LEU A 279 -10.65 16.43 -13.79
CA LEU A 279 -11.51 16.98 -14.83
C LEU A 279 -12.72 17.71 -14.22
N ASP A 280 -13.31 17.15 -13.18
CA ASP A 280 -14.44 17.71 -12.42
C ASP A 280 -13.99 18.20 -11.01
N GLY A 281 -12.77 18.69 -10.94
CA GLY A 281 -12.21 19.30 -9.72
C GLY A 281 -12.91 20.62 -9.34
N PRO A 282 -12.55 21.23 -8.19
CA PRO A 282 -13.09 22.50 -7.77
C PRO A 282 -12.92 23.60 -8.85
N PRO A 283 -13.81 24.60 -8.91
CA PRO A 283 -13.68 25.72 -9.84
C PRO A 283 -12.30 26.36 -9.75
N GLY A 284 -11.69 26.68 -10.91
CA GLY A 284 -10.35 27.26 -10.98
C GLY A 284 -9.19 26.31 -10.69
N SER A 285 -9.45 25.02 -10.42
CA SER A 285 -8.38 24.02 -10.30
C SER A 285 -7.86 23.61 -11.68
N ALA A 286 -6.55 23.35 -11.76
CA ALA A 286 -5.91 22.85 -12.97
C ALA A 286 -6.27 21.38 -13.21
N VAL A 287 -6.11 20.94 -14.47
CA VAL A 287 -6.18 19.53 -14.88
C VAL A 287 -4.79 18.94 -14.83
N SER A 288 -4.64 17.80 -14.18
CA SER A 288 -3.39 17.05 -14.12
C SER A 288 -3.39 15.95 -15.18
N LEU A 289 -2.33 15.87 -15.95
CA LEU A 289 -2.10 14.84 -16.98
C LEU A 289 -0.75 14.18 -16.72
N ARG A 290 -0.72 12.85 -16.73
CA ARG A 290 0.53 12.10 -16.64
C ARG A 290 0.62 11.02 -17.71
N SER A 291 1.83 10.74 -18.19
CA SER A 291 2.12 9.51 -18.90
C SER A 291 2.21 8.35 -17.90
N VAL A 292 1.72 7.17 -18.27
CA VAL A 292 1.77 5.96 -17.42
C VAL A 292 2.91 5.09 -17.92
N ALA A 293 3.92 4.88 -17.08
CA ALA A 293 5.07 4.04 -17.41
C ALA A 293 5.38 3.08 -16.25
N ALA A 294 6.07 1.99 -16.56
CA ALA A 294 6.51 1.02 -15.56
C ALA A 294 7.44 1.66 -14.51
N LYS A 295 8.36 2.51 -14.95
CA LYS A 295 9.25 3.27 -14.08
C LYS A 295 8.80 4.72 -14.02
N VAL A 296 8.74 5.26 -12.80
CA VAL A 296 8.42 6.69 -12.62
C VAL A 296 9.45 7.61 -13.27
N SER A 297 10.70 7.16 -13.48
CA SER A 297 11.73 7.89 -14.21
C SER A 297 11.37 8.17 -15.67
N ASP A 298 10.47 7.37 -16.23
CA ASP A 298 10.02 7.46 -17.61
C ASP A 298 8.68 8.20 -17.73
N GLU A 299 8.07 8.54 -16.57
CA GLU A 299 6.83 9.31 -16.51
C GLU A 299 7.09 10.82 -16.65
N ARG A 300 6.15 11.48 -17.27
CA ARG A 300 6.08 12.93 -17.37
C ARG A 300 4.73 13.42 -16.88
N PHE A 301 4.73 14.58 -16.26
CA PHE A 301 3.58 15.16 -15.58
C PHE A 301 3.35 16.58 -16.09
N LEU A 302 2.15 16.88 -16.54
CA LEU A 302 1.73 18.21 -16.91
C LEU A 302 0.60 18.68 -16.00
N LEU A 303 0.67 19.94 -15.63
CA LEU A 303 -0.42 20.66 -15.00
C LEU A 303 -0.90 21.70 -16.01
N LEU A 304 -2.19 21.65 -16.35
CA LEU A 304 -2.80 22.41 -17.42
C LEU A 304 -3.91 23.33 -16.86
N ASP A 305 -3.95 24.55 -17.32
CA ASP A 305 -5.07 25.42 -17.03
C ASP A 305 -6.37 24.81 -17.56
N ARG A 306 -7.41 24.84 -16.74
CA ARG A 306 -8.70 24.21 -17.03
C ARG A 306 -9.40 24.88 -18.24
N ALA A 307 -9.28 26.18 -18.39
CA ALA A 307 -10.03 26.97 -19.38
C ALA A 307 -9.40 26.92 -20.78
N ASP A 308 -8.08 27.15 -20.86
CA ASP A 308 -7.39 27.38 -22.12
C ASP A 308 -6.33 26.33 -22.47
N ALA A 309 -6.16 25.32 -21.61
CA ALA A 309 -5.16 24.27 -21.73
C ALA A 309 -3.70 24.77 -21.70
N LYS A 310 -3.43 25.98 -21.18
CA LYS A 310 -2.08 26.48 -20.99
C LYS A 310 -1.33 25.63 -19.98
N VAL A 311 -0.07 25.30 -20.29
CA VAL A 311 0.78 24.54 -19.37
C VAL A 311 1.24 25.43 -18.24
N ILE A 312 0.91 25.04 -17.01
CA ILE A 312 1.27 25.72 -15.75
C ILE A 312 2.57 25.12 -15.20
N ASP A 313 2.70 23.80 -15.28
CA ASP A 313 3.87 23.07 -14.79
C ASP A 313 4.14 21.87 -15.70
N ASP A 314 5.42 21.59 -15.97
CA ASP A 314 5.90 20.49 -16.80
C ASP A 314 7.05 19.81 -16.08
N ALA A 315 6.79 18.65 -15.54
CA ALA A 315 7.71 17.95 -14.66
C ALA A 315 8.05 16.55 -15.17
N GLY A 316 9.32 16.22 -15.06
CA GLY A 316 9.87 14.88 -15.29
C GLY A 316 10.75 14.46 -14.13
N TRP A 317 11.39 13.30 -14.24
CA TRP A 317 12.23 12.74 -13.18
C TRP A 317 13.30 13.68 -12.63
N SER A 318 13.89 14.53 -13.48
CA SER A 318 14.93 15.49 -13.08
C SER A 318 14.44 16.49 -12.02
N SER A 319 13.16 16.86 -12.05
CA SER A 319 12.57 17.83 -11.13
C SER A 319 12.19 17.24 -9.77
N PHE A 320 12.24 15.90 -9.59
CA PHE A 320 11.96 15.27 -8.29
C PHE A 320 13.18 15.37 -7.37
N PRO A 321 13.04 15.88 -6.14
CA PRO A 321 14.08 15.77 -5.14
C PRO A 321 14.23 14.34 -4.62
N LEU A 322 15.30 14.04 -3.90
CA LEU A 322 15.68 12.68 -3.52
C LEU A 322 14.57 11.93 -2.75
N MET A 323 13.95 12.59 -1.79
CA MET A 323 12.90 11.97 -0.97
C MET A 323 11.66 11.66 -1.83
N ALA A 324 11.25 12.56 -2.72
CA ALA A 324 10.16 12.32 -3.64
C ALA A 324 10.49 11.19 -4.63
N LYS A 325 11.74 11.12 -5.13
CA LYS A 325 12.23 10.00 -5.97
C LYS A 325 12.10 8.67 -5.25
N THR A 326 12.55 8.62 -3.99
CA THR A 326 12.49 7.39 -3.18
C THR A 326 11.04 6.93 -2.96
N VAL A 327 10.15 7.86 -2.61
CA VAL A 327 8.72 7.56 -2.43
C VAL A 327 8.09 7.07 -3.73
N ALA A 328 8.27 7.80 -4.82
CA ALA A 328 7.68 7.45 -6.11
C ALA A 328 8.19 6.09 -6.65
N THR A 329 9.48 5.80 -6.48
CA THR A 329 10.04 4.48 -6.82
C THR A 329 9.46 3.38 -5.93
N GLY A 330 9.34 3.64 -4.61
CA GLY A 330 8.74 2.70 -3.67
C GLY A 330 7.30 2.35 -4.03
N VAL A 331 6.52 3.34 -4.43
CA VAL A 331 5.14 3.16 -4.91
C VAL A 331 5.09 2.21 -6.11
N LYS A 332 5.92 2.43 -7.13
CA LYS A 332 5.98 1.57 -8.32
C LYS A 332 6.43 0.14 -8.02
N LEU A 333 7.32 -0.03 -7.05
CA LEU A 333 7.73 -1.36 -6.58
C LEU A 333 6.57 -2.05 -5.84
N HIS A 334 5.82 -1.32 -5.03
CA HIS A 334 4.67 -1.83 -4.30
C HIS A 334 3.54 -2.27 -5.23
N GLU A 335 3.23 -1.47 -6.25
CA GLU A 335 2.22 -1.76 -7.27
C GLU A 335 2.67 -2.83 -8.28
N ALA A 336 3.91 -3.33 -8.17
CA ALA A 336 4.53 -4.31 -9.09
C ALA A 336 4.77 -3.79 -10.52
N ASP A 337 4.60 -2.50 -10.76
CA ASP A 337 4.76 -1.91 -12.09
C ASP A 337 6.21 -1.84 -12.53
N TYR A 338 7.14 -1.60 -11.59
CA TYR A 338 8.55 -1.28 -11.87
C TYR A 338 9.27 -2.32 -12.76
N PHE A 339 8.90 -3.59 -12.60
CA PHE A 339 9.43 -4.71 -13.41
C PHE A 339 8.40 -5.25 -14.41
N GLY A 340 7.32 -4.50 -14.68
CA GLY A 340 6.25 -4.91 -15.58
C GLY A 340 5.62 -6.25 -15.18
N ARG A 341 5.40 -7.13 -16.17
CA ARG A 341 4.78 -8.45 -15.93
C ARG A 341 5.53 -9.30 -14.90
N SER A 342 6.87 -9.23 -14.88
CA SER A 342 7.70 -9.97 -13.90
C SER A 342 7.45 -9.48 -12.48
N GLY A 343 7.22 -8.18 -12.27
CA GLY A 343 6.89 -7.59 -10.97
C GLY A 343 5.65 -8.21 -10.34
N ARG A 344 4.61 -8.45 -11.13
CA ARG A 344 3.37 -9.10 -10.65
C ARG A 344 3.62 -10.49 -10.08
N TRP A 345 4.45 -11.31 -10.76
CA TRP A 345 4.82 -12.64 -10.26
C TRP A 345 5.66 -12.57 -8.99
N VAL A 346 6.61 -11.62 -8.93
CA VAL A 346 7.46 -11.41 -7.74
C VAL A 346 6.59 -11.01 -6.53
N ASN A 347 5.70 -10.03 -6.70
CA ASN A 347 4.83 -9.59 -5.60
C ASN A 347 3.80 -10.67 -5.21
N THR A 348 3.31 -11.47 -6.17
CA THR A 348 2.46 -12.64 -5.87
C THR A 348 3.21 -13.68 -5.05
N ALA A 349 4.44 -14.04 -5.46
CA ALA A 349 5.27 -14.98 -4.70
C ALA A 349 5.58 -14.45 -3.29
N PHE A 350 5.81 -13.15 -3.15
CA PHE A 350 6.00 -12.49 -1.87
C PHE A 350 4.74 -12.56 -0.98
N ALA A 351 3.56 -12.28 -1.54
CA ALA A 351 2.28 -12.41 -0.83
C ALA A 351 2.04 -13.86 -0.35
N LEU A 352 2.35 -14.84 -1.18
CA LEU A 352 2.28 -16.27 -0.82
C LEU A 352 3.27 -16.62 0.29
N ALA A 353 4.49 -16.07 0.26
CA ALA A 353 5.46 -16.27 1.34
C ALA A 353 4.97 -15.67 2.67
N LEU A 354 4.32 -14.51 2.65
CA LEU A 354 3.70 -13.91 3.84
C LEU A 354 2.56 -14.78 4.38
N ALA A 355 1.68 -15.27 3.52
CA ALA A 355 0.62 -16.20 3.92
C ALA A 355 1.19 -17.49 4.52
N TRP A 356 2.26 -18.03 3.92
CA TRP A 356 3.01 -19.17 4.44
C TRP A 356 3.58 -18.91 5.85
N LEU A 357 4.12 -17.72 6.09
CA LEU A 357 4.60 -17.33 7.43
C LEU A 357 3.46 -17.30 8.46
N CYS A 358 2.28 -16.82 8.08
CA CYS A 358 1.11 -16.85 8.95
C CYS A 358 0.71 -18.30 9.31
N VAL A 359 0.68 -19.19 8.33
CA VAL A 359 0.35 -20.62 8.53
C VAL A 359 1.39 -21.30 9.40
N THR A 360 2.67 -21.20 9.05
CA THR A 360 3.75 -21.90 9.77
C THR A 360 3.94 -21.38 11.20
N GLY A 361 3.80 -20.06 11.40
CA GLY A 361 3.82 -19.45 12.73
C GLY A 361 2.67 -19.93 13.61
N THR A 362 1.44 -19.98 13.07
CA THR A 362 0.26 -20.50 13.75
C THR A 362 0.42 -21.99 14.09
N MET A 363 0.93 -22.80 13.15
CA MET A 363 1.17 -24.22 13.39
C MET A 363 2.25 -24.46 14.46
N ALA A 364 3.33 -23.68 14.45
CA ALA A 364 4.36 -23.75 15.48
C ALA A 364 3.80 -23.41 16.86
N TRP A 365 2.96 -22.37 16.95
CA TRP A 365 2.24 -22.04 18.20
C TRP A 365 1.27 -23.12 18.61
N TRP A 366 0.41 -23.61 17.70
CA TRP A 366 -0.59 -24.65 17.98
C TRP A 366 0.03 -25.91 18.56
N ARG A 367 1.16 -26.35 18.02
CA ARG A 367 1.89 -27.55 18.47
C ARG A 367 2.60 -27.36 19.81
N ARG A 368 2.79 -26.13 20.26
CA ARG A 368 3.53 -25.79 21.49
C ARG A 368 2.64 -25.28 22.63
N LYS A 369 1.47 -24.72 22.33
CA LYS A 369 0.62 -24.12 23.34
C LYS A 369 0.25 -25.14 24.43
N PRO A 370 0.17 -24.72 25.73
CA PRO A 370 -0.30 -25.59 26.80
C PRO A 370 -1.74 -26.01 26.56
N ALA A 371 -2.10 -27.20 27.01
CA ALA A 371 -3.49 -27.62 27.03
C ALA A 371 -4.33 -26.62 27.87
N ARG A 372 -5.50 -26.27 27.39
CA ARG A 372 -6.44 -25.34 28.06
C ARG A 372 -5.96 -23.88 28.20
N SER A 373 -4.90 -23.45 27.49
CA SER A 373 -4.38 -22.09 27.51
C SER A 373 -3.97 -21.64 26.10
N ILE A 374 -4.09 -20.33 25.82
CA ILE A 374 -3.53 -19.73 24.59
C ILE A 374 -2.02 -19.52 24.68
N GLY A 375 -1.44 -19.73 25.87
CA GLY A 375 0.02 -19.69 26.07
C GLY A 375 0.63 -18.30 25.93
N VAL A 376 -0.08 -17.25 26.37
CA VAL A 376 0.46 -15.87 26.37
C VAL A 376 1.73 -15.82 27.21
N PRO A 377 2.86 -15.38 26.65
CA PRO A 377 4.10 -15.28 27.43
C PRO A 377 3.97 -14.26 28.56
N PRO A 378 4.51 -14.55 29.74
CA PRO A 378 4.46 -13.61 30.86
C PRO A 378 5.25 -12.33 30.55
N PRO A 379 4.92 -11.18 31.18
CA PRO A 379 5.66 -9.95 31.02
C PRO A 379 7.10 -10.07 31.54
N GLY A 380 7.99 -9.24 31.01
CA GLY A 380 9.35 -9.13 31.55
C GLY A 380 9.32 -8.46 32.93
N GLN A 381 10.26 -8.81 33.77
CA GLN A 381 10.33 -8.36 35.17
C GLN A 381 11.36 -7.23 35.42
N ARG A 382 12.33 -7.09 34.52
CA ARG A 382 13.44 -6.13 34.68
C ARG A 382 13.17 -4.84 33.90
N PRO A 383 13.76 -3.69 34.23
CA PRO A 383 13.64 -2.48 33.43
C PRO A 383 14.24 -2.69 32.04
N TRP A 384 13.71 -1.97 31.06
CA TRP A 384 14.26 -2.00 29.70
C TRP A 384 15.67 -1.43 29.70
N PRO A 385 16.64 -2.03 28.99
CA PRO A 385 17.96 -1.44 28.80
C PRO A 385 17.82 -0.09 28.06
N TRP A 386 18.70 0.85 28.36
CA TRP A 386 18.63 2.21 27.84
C TRP A 386 18.59 2.29 26.32
N TRP A 387 19.39 1.46 25.64
CA TRP A 387 19.43 1.44 24.18
C TRP A 387 18.10 1.02 23.56
N LEU A 388 17.38 0.10 24.19
CA LEU A 388 16.05 -0.33 23.72
C LEU A 388 15.01 0.76 23.94
N ARG A 389 15.12 1.55 25.01
CA ARG A 389 14.27 2.74 25.23
C ARG A 389 14.50 3.79 24.15
N VAL A 390 15.76 4.04 23.78
CA VAL A 390 16.12 4.97 22.69
C VAL A 390 15.57 4.45 21.35
N LEU A 391 15.74 3.17 21.05
CA LEU A 391 15.23 2.56 19.83
C LEU A 391 13.69 2.62 19.78
N ALA A 392 13.02 2.32 20.89
CA ALA A 392 11.56 2.42 20.99
C ALA A 392 11.09 3.86 20.81
N LEU A 393 11.76 4.83 21.42
CA LEU A 393 11.45 6.26 21.27
C LEU A 393 11.62 6.70 19.83
N ALA A 394 12.70 6.34 19.16
CA ALA A 394 12.92 6.64 17.74
C ALA A 394 11.83 6.01 16.85
N GLY A 395 11.48 4.75 17.13
CA GLY A 395 10.39 4.06 16.44
C GLY A 395 9.03 4.72 16.67
N PHE A 396 8.77 5.20 17.87
CA PHE A 396 7.53 5.90 18.22
C PHE A 396 7.43 7.29 17.57
N LEU A 397 8.54 8.00 17.45
CA LEU A 397 8.58 9.27 16.72
C LEU A 397 8.36 9.08 15.22
N LEU A 398 8.92 7.99 14.66
CA LEU A 398 8.75 7.67 13.24
C LEU A 398 7.35 7.12 12.92
N LEU A 399 6.75 6.37 13.85
CA LEU A 399 5.48 5.64 13.67
C LEU A 399 4.50 5.99 14.81
N PRO A 400 3.85 7.18 14.78
CA PRO A 400 3.04 7.67 15.90
C PRO A 400 1.85 6.76 16.27
N LEU A 401 1.21 6.09 15.29
CA LEU A 401 0.13 5.13 15.59
C LEU A 401 0.64 3.90 16.37
N LEU A 402 1.89 3.48 16.11
CA LEU A 402 2.52 2.44 16.92
C LEU A 402 2.69 2.91 18.37
N ALA A 403 3.16 4.14 18.57
CA ALA A 403 3.32 4.72 19.90
C ALA A 403 2.00 4.77 20.66
N LEU A 404 0.95 5.28 20.03
CA LEU A 404 -0.39 5.37 20.62
C LEU A 404 -0.93 3.98 21.01
N SER A 405 -0.86 3.02 20.09
CA SER A 405 -1.35 1.67 20.35
C SER A 405 -0.55 0.93 21.42
N ALA A 406 0.78 1.11 21.44
CA ALA A 406 1.63 0.53 22.49
C ALA A 406 1.32 1.14 23.89
N ALA A 407 1.07 2.45 23.95
CA ALA A 407 0.65 3.12 25.17
C ALA A 407 -0.72 2.62 25.64
N LEU A 408 -1.69 2.47 24.75
CA LEU A 408 -3.03 1.93 25.09
C LEU A 408 -2.94 0.50 25.60
N LEU A 409 -2.13 -0.36 24.97
CA LEU A 409 -1.90 -1.73 25.44
C LEU A 409 -1.26 -1.76 26.83
N TRP A 410 -0.27 -0.89 27.07
CA TRP A 410 0.36 -0.80 28.39
C TRP A 410 -0.62 -0.32 29.47
N LEU A 411 -1.45 0.67 29.17
CA LEU A 411 -2.50 1.14 30.08
C LEU A 411 -3.52 0.04 30.36
N ALA A 412 -3.97 -0.69 29.37
CA ALA A 412 -4.89 -1.79 29.52
C ALA A 412 -4.30 -2.93 30.40
N GLU A 413 -3.04 -3.31 30.16
CA GLU A 413 -2.34 -4.31 30.97
C GLU A 413 -2.20 -3.87 32.45
N THR A 414 -1.85 -2.60 32.68
CA THR A 414 -1.71 -2.06 34.05
C THR A 414 -3.04 -1.99 34.78
N ALA A 415 -4.10 -1.55 34.10
CA ALA A 415 -5.45 -1.51 34.65
C ALA A 415 -5.95 -2.93 34.99
N TRP A 416 -5.75 -3.89 34.07
CA TRP A 416 -6.10 -5.29 34.33
C TRP A 416 -5.36 -5.89 35.52
N ALA A 417 -4.04 -5.63 35.61
CA ALA A 417 -3.25 -6.12 36.74
C ALA A 417 -3.74 -5.57 38.09
N ARG A 418 -4.12 -4.28 38.16
CA ARG A 418 -4.69 -3.66 39.36
C ARG A 418 -6.04 -4.26 39.72
N LEU A 419 -6.93 -4.46 38.76
CA LEU A 419 -8.25 -5.07 38.98
C LEU A 419 -8.12 -6.55 39.45
N ALA A 420 -7.19 -7.29 38.85
CA ALA A 420 -6.94 -8.67 39.21
C ALA A 420 -6.34 -8.81 40.65
N SER A 421 -5.49 -7.86 41.08
CA SER A 421 -4.96 -7.84 42.46
C SER A 421 -6.04 -7.47 43.47
N ALA A 422 -6.90 -6.49 43.15
CA ALA A 422 -8.03 -6.10 44.04
C ALA A 422 -9.02 -7.25 44.27
N ARG A 423 -9.25 -8.11 43.27
CA ARG A 423 -10.12 -9.30 43.39
C ARG A 423 -9.50 -10.46 44.19
N ARG A 424 -8.18 -10.43 44.46
CA ARG A 424 -7.46 -11.47 45.19
C ARG A 424 -7.17 -11.11 46.66
N SER A 425 -7.42 -9.86 47.08
CA SER A 425 -7.36 -9.50 48.50
C SER A 425 -8.62 -10.01 49.18
N PRO A 426 -8.50 -10.99 50.09
CA PRO A 426 -9.64 -11.39 50.93
C PRO A 426 -9.97 -10.23 51.86
N ALA A 427 -11.29 -9.97 52.04
CA ALA A 427 -11.80 -9.07 53.04
C ALA A 427 -11.54 -9.64 54.45
#